data_a31f6312b0a184c87e6d519b1b38b538
#
_entry.id   a31f6312b0a184c87e6d519b1b38b538
#
_cell.length_a   1.000
_cell.length_b   1.000
_cell.length_c   1.000
_cell.angle_alpha   90.00
_cell.angle_beta   90.00
_cell.angle_gamma   90.00
#
_symmetry.space_group_name_H-M   'P 1'
#
loop_
_entity.id
_entity.type
_entity.pdbx_description
1 polymer ?
#
loop_
_entity_poly.entity_id
_entity_poly.type
_entity_poly.pdbx_seq_one_letter_code
_entity_poly.pdbx_strand_id
1 'polypeptide(L)'
;MRIKYSMSILLCLFIFSCRVQHNTGSNVKAPPLVTQGPLWGAVWQQKASEYKALCYQAYNIARLQLDEILKAPHSKPLAVVTDIDETILDNSPYQVHSALMNEKYSDSSWIVWTKRVDCDTVPGGLSFFSYAKSRGADVFYITNRLEEEREQTLKELQRWNFPDASNDHLILKTTGSGKEPRRAVVAQTHDIVMLFGDNLSDFSAVFDKQPLDKRNATTRDNATLFGTKFIVLPNVMYGDWEGMLYQYKHTLPPATKDSIIISGLKKY
;
A
#
# COMPACT_ATOMS: atom_id res chain seq x y z
N MET A 1 -47.53 66.06 -62.93
CA MET A 1 -46.28 66.33 -62.14
C MET A 1 -46.19 65.21 -61.06
N ARG A 2 -45.42 64.19 -61.33
CA ARG A 2 -45.28 63.03 -60.36
C ARG A 2 -43.89 63.10 -59.75
N ILE A 3 -43.83 63.33 -58.44
CA ILE A 3 -42.61 63.37 -57.64
C ILE A 3 -42.27 61.92 -57.25
N LYS A 4 -41.09 61.40 -57.65
CA LYS A 4 -40.55 60.10 -57.22
C LYS A 4 -39.69 60.31 -56.02
N TYR A 5 -40.07 59.72 -54.88
CA TYR A 5 -39.21 59.63 -53.70
C TYR A 5 -38.31 58.42 -53.86
N SER A 6 -37.01 58.65 -53.94
CA SER A 6 -35.99 57.61 -53.82
C SER A 6 -35.68 57.38 -52.33
N MET A 7 -35.95 56.16 -51.92
CA MET A 7 -35.67 55.72 -50.49
C MET A 7 -34.33 54.97 -50.47
N SER A 8 -33.30 55.66 -50.01
CA SER A 8 -31.98 55.07 -49.80
C SER A 8 -32.01 54.25 -48.52
N ILE A 9 -31.88 52.92 -48.63
CA ILE A 9 -31.73 52.01 -47.52
C ILE A 9 -30.26 51.98 -47.11
N LEU A 10 -29.98 52.55 -45.92
CA LEU A 10 -28.66 52.51 -45.28
C LEU A 10 -28.50 51.17 -44.55
N LEU A 11 -27.71 50.26 -45.13
CA LEU A 11 -27.42 48.92 -44.55
C LEU A 11 -26.31 49.08 -43.53
N CYS A 12 -26.65 49.11 -42.24
CA CYS A 12 -25.68 49.09 -41.15
C CYS A 12 -25.17 47.64 -40.94
N LEU A 13 -23.97 47.36 -41.44
CA LEU A 13 -23.24 46.12 -41.10
C LEU A 13 -22.72 46.20 -39.67
N PHE A 14 -23.41 45.52 -38.75
CA PHE A 14 -22.89 45.25 -37.43
C PHE A 14 -21.83 44.14 -37.53
N ILE A 15 -20.55 44.52 -37.47
CA ILE A 15 -19.45 43.58 -37.31
C ILE A 15 -19.43 43.14 -35.85
N PHE A 16 -20.02 41.98 -35.58
CA PHE A 16 -19.82 41.29 -34.31
C PHE A 16 -18.38 40.77 -34.25
N SER A 17 -17.47 41.55 -33.69
CA SER A 17 -16.14 41.09 -33.32
C SER A 17 -16.28 40.15 -32.14
N CYS A 18 -16.33 38.82 -32.38
CA CYS A 18 -16.11 37.83 -31.34
C CYS A 18 -14.68 37.99 -30.82
N ARG A 19 -14.51 38.74 -29.74
CA ARG A 19 -13.30 38.65 -28.94
C ARG A 19 -13.27 37.23 -28.35
N VAL A 20 -12.46 36.37 -28.96
CA VAL A 20 -12.00 35.13 -28.28
C VAL A 20 -11.23 35.61 -27.06
N GLN A 21 -11.88 35.52 -25.91
CA GLN A 21 -11.25 35.72 -24.65
C GLN A 21 -10.28 34.53 -24.48
N HIS A 22 -9.01 34.75 -24.83
CA HIS A 22 -7.96 33.84 -24.40
C HIS A 22 -8.01 33.82 -22.87
N ASN A 23 -8.69 32.81 -22.34
CA ASN A 23 -8.57 32.43 -20.96
C ASN A 23 -7.07 32.12 -20.77
N THR A 24 -6.32 33.07 -20.25
CA THR A 24 -4.97 32.81 -19.73
C THR A 24 -5.18 31.79 -18.63
N GLY A 25 -5.09 30.50 -19.02
CA GLY A 25 -5.25 29.39 -18.10
C GLY A 25 -4.39 29.69 -16.87
N SER A 26 -5.03 29.84 -15.75
CA SER A 26 -4.34 29.78 -14.47
C SER A 26 -3.42 28.57 -14.56
N ASN A 27 -2.11 28.77 -14.47
CA ASN A 27 -1.11 27.71 -14.35
C ASN A 27 -1.38 27.00 -13.01
N VAL A 28 -2.46 26.24 -12.93
CA VAL A 28 -2.70 25.31 -11.83
C VAL A 28 -1.63 24.25 -11.99
N LYS A 29 -0.55 24.43 -11.26
CA LYS A 29 0.54 23.45 -11.22
C LYS A 29 -0.09 22.13 -10.81
N ALA A 30 0.09 21.10 -11.62
CA ALA A 30 -0.40 19.76 -11.29
C ALA A 30 0.08 19.36 -9.88
N PRO A 31 -0.78 18.72 -9.08
CA PRO A 31 -0.38 18.24 -7.76
C PRO A 31 0.85 17.33 -7.87
N PRO A 32 1.72 17.32 -6.87
CA PRO A 32 2.91 16.48 -6.89
C PRO A 32 2.58 15.00 -7.04
N LEU A 33 3.38 14.28 -7.82
CA LEU A 33 3.24 12.85 -8.07
C LEU A 33 3.22 12.03 -6.76
N VAL A 34 4.12 12.36 -5.82
CA VAL A 34 4.18 11.70 -4.50
C VAL A 34 2.95 11.94 -3.63
N THR A 35 2.13 12.95 -3.95
CA THR A 35 0.87 13.21 -3.25
C THR A 35 -0.30 12.50 -3.94
N GLN A 36 -0.28 12.39 -5.26
CA GLN A 36 -1.36 11.81 -6.06
C GLN A 36 -1.13 10.33 -6.43
N GLY A 37 0.11 9.88 -6.40
CA GLY A 37 0.45 8.47 -6.66
C GLY A 37 -0.32 7.48 -5.77
N PRO A 38 -0.38 7.69 -4.44
CA PRO A 38 -1.17 6.84 -3.54
C PRO A 38 -2.66 6.78 -3.90
N LEU A 39 -3.25 7.87 -4.43
CA LEU A 39 -4.64 7.85 -4.89
C LEU A 39 -4.84 6.89 -6.07
N TRP A 40 -3.95 6.88 -7.08
CA TRP A 40 -4.01 5.91 -8.17
C TRP A 40 -3.77 4.48 -7.67
N GLY A 41 -2.87 4.30 -6.71
CA GLY A 41 -2.67 3.02 -6.03
C GLY A 41 -3.95 2.54 -5.35
N ALA A 42 -4.64 3.43 -4.62
CA ALA A 42 -5.90 3.11 -3.97
C ALA A 42 -7.02 2.80 -4.98
N VAL A 43 -7.09 3.53 -6.10
CA VAL A 43 -8.04 3.21 -7.20
C VAL A 43 -7.78 1.81 -7.73
N TRP A 44 -6.51 1.45 -7.99
CA TRP A 44 -6.14 0.12 -8.46
C TRP A 44 -6.49 -0.95 -7.42
N GLN A 45 -6.16 -0.76 -6.15
CA GLN A 45 -6.47 -1.69 -5.06
C GLN A 45 -7.97 -1.91 -4.90
N GLN A 46 -8.78 -0.85 -4.91
CA GLN A 46 -10.23 -0.94 -4.71
C GLN A 46 -10.99 -1.45 -5.94
N LYS A 47 -10.51 -1.16 -7.17
CA LYS A 47 -11.32 -1.34 -8.38
C LYS A 47 -10.77 -2.39 -9.35
N ALA A 48 -9.46 -2.65 -9.36
CA ALA A 48 -8.88 -3.60 -10.30
C ALA A 48 -9.11 -5.06 -9.87
N SER A 49 -9.66 -5.86 -10.76
CA SER A 49 -9.76 -7.31 -10.55
C SER A 49 -8.39 -7.98 -10.55
N GLU A 50 -7.41 -7.38 -11.22
CA GLU A 50 -6.02 -7.81 -11.26
C GLU A 50 -5.36 -7.75 -9.87
N TYR A 51 -5.65 -6.71 -9.07
CA TYR A 51 -5.21 -6.65 -7.67
C TYR A 51 -5.73 -7.85 -6.88
N LYS A 52 -7.04 -8.11 -6.97
CA LYS A 52 -7.66 -9.25 -6.29
C LYS A 52 -7.07 -10.58 -6.74
N ALA A 53 -6.86 -10.72 -8.05
CA ALA A 53 -6.26 -11.93 -8.63
C ALA A 53 -4.84 -12.18 -8.11
N LEU A 54 -4.01 -11.12 -8.00
CA LEU A 54 -2.67 -11.23 -7.41
C LEU A 54 -2.70 -11.62 -5.93
N CYS A 55 -3.63 -11.04 -5.14
CA CYS A 55 -3.80 -11.42 -3.74
C CYS A 55 -4.22 -12.90 -3.62
N TYR A 56 -5.21 -13.35 -4.40
CA TYR A 56 -5.61 -14.76 -4.41
C TYR A 56 -4.46 -15.69 -4.84
N GLN A 57 -3.68 -15.29 -5.86
CA GLN A 57 -2.52 -16.04 -6.30
C GLN A 57 -1.49 -16.21 -5.17
N ALA A 58 -1.17 -15.13 -4.44
CA ALA A 58 -0.25 -15.15 -3.31
C ALA A 58 -0.72 -16.15 -2.22
N TYR A 59 -1.98 -16.04 -1.79
CA TYR A 59 -2.52 -16.92 -0.77
C TYR A 59 -2.73 -18.37 -1.23
N ASN A 60 -3.06 -18.61 -2.50
CA ASN A 60 -3.15 -19.96 -3.06
C ASN A 60 -1.78 -20.64 -3.11
N ILE A 61 -0.72 -19.92 -3.50
CA ILE A 61 0.66 -20.44 -3.46
C ILE A 61 1.05 -20.75 -2.00
N ALA A 62 0.75 -19.86 -1.06
CA ALA A 62 1.01 -20.08 0.35
C ALA A 62 0.35 -21.35 0.88
N ARG A 63 -0.91 -21.60 0.46
CA ARG A 63 -1.63 -22.83 0.84
C ARG A 63 -0.93 -24.08 0.34
N LEU A 64 -0.52 -24.11 -0.93
CA LEU A 64 0.23 -25.23 -1.50
C LEU A 64 1.55 -25.48 -0.76
N GLN A 65 2.27 -24.39 -0.44
CA GLN A 65 3.54 -24.50 0.29
C GLN A 65 3.33 -25.00 1.73
N LEU A 66 2.29 -24.53 2.42
CA LEU A 66 1.98 -25.03 3.76
C LEU A 66 1.66 -26.51 3.76
N ASP A 67 0.90 -26.99 2.76
CA ASP A 67 0.60 -28.41 2.63
C ASP A 67 1.86 -29.26 2.38
N GLU A 68 2.85 -28.76 1.65
CA GLU A 68 4.15 -29.44 1.49
C GLU A 68 4.95 -29.43 2.80
N ILE A 69 5.01 -28.30 3.50
CA ILE A 69 5.72 -28.17 4.78
C ILE A 69 5.17 -29.16 5.81
N LEU A 70 3.86 -29.30 5.87
CA LEU A 70 3.18 -30.17 6.85
C LEU A 70 3.42 -31.67 6.64
N LYS A 71 4.03 -32.09 5.52
CA LYS A 71 4.41 -33.50 5.28
C LYS A 71 5.66 -33.93 6.07
N ALA A 72 6.47 -32.96 6.48
CA ALA A 72 7.69 -33.23 7.25
C ALA A 72 7.41 -33.13 8.76
N PRO A 73 8.15 -33.87 9.61
CA PRO A 73 8.10 -33.69 11.05
C PRO A 73 8.75 -32.36 11.46
N HIS A 74 8.22 -31.72 12.49
CA HIS A 74 8.72 -30.45 13.01
C HIS A 74 9.07 -30.59 14.49
N SER A 75 10.14 -29.92 14.93
CA SER A 75 10.62 -29.98 16.31
C SER A 75 9.89 -29.02 17.24
N LYS A 76 9.29 -27.95 16.67
CA LYS A 76 8.50 -26.95 17.38
C LYS A 76 7.12 -26.80 16.73
N PRO A 77 6.14 -26.21 17.43
CA PRO A 77 4.91 -25.73 16.79
C PRO A 77 5.23 -24.83 15.57
N LEU A 78 4.43 -24.95 14.52
CA LEU A 78 4.62 -24.14 13.33
C LEU A 78 3.97 -22.77 13.53
N ALA A 79 4.63 -21.73 13.01
CA ALA A 79 4.06 -20.39 12.92
C ALA A 79 4.08 -19.87 11.50
N VAL A 80 2.99 -19.19 11.13
CA VAL A 80 2.93 -18.24 10.01
C VAL A 80 2.92 -16.82 10.59
N VAL A 81 3.77 -15.95 10.08
CA VAL A 81 3.88 -14.57 10.56
C VAL A 81 3.42 -13.64 9.47
N THR A 82 2.52 -12.73 9.80
CA THR A 82 1.99 -11.75 8.85
C THR A 82 2.18 -10.32 9.32
N ASP A 83 2.46 -9.42 8.38
CA ASP A 83 2.13 -8.01 8.55
C ASP A 83 0.61 -7.81 8.52
N ILE A 84 0.14 -6.61 8.85
CA ILE A 84 -1.28 -6.27 8.90
C ILE A 84 -1.68 -5.38 7.71
N ASP A 85 -1.08 -4.20 7.63
CA ASP A 85 -1.50 -3.13 6.72
C ASP A 85 -1.13 -3.46 5.27
N GLU A 86 -2.10 -3.45 4.35
CA GLU A 86 -1.99 -3.86 2.93
C GLU A 86 -1.59 -5.34 2.73
N THR A 87 -1.49 -6.07 3.83
CA THR A 87 -1.23 -7.52 3.79
C THR A 87 -2.50 -8.32 4.09
N ILE A 88 -3.18 -8.02 5.19
CA ILE A 88 -4.45 -8.66 5.59
C ILE A 88 -5.60 -7.69 5.77
N LEU A 89 -5.30 -6.41 6.05
CA LEU A 89 -6.26 -5.31 6.13
C LEU A 89 -5.98 -4.26 5.05
N ASP A 90 -7.05 -3.74 4.43
CA ASP A 90 -7.02 -2.75 3.34
C ASP A 90 -7.17 -1.34 3.90
N ASN A 91 -6.09 -0.56 3.88
CA ASN A 91 -6.09 0.84 4.30
C ASN A 91 -6.19 1.83 3.12
N SER A 92 -6.54 1.38 1.94
CA SER A 92 -6.72 2.26 0.78
C SER A 92 -7.70 3.41 1.02
N PRO A 93 -8.76 3.30 1.88
CA PRO A 93 -9.60 4.44 2.22
C PRO A 93 -8.85 5.59 2.90
N TYR A 94 -7.86 5.30 3.74
CA TYR A 94 -6.98 6.31 4.32
C TYR A 94 -6.20 7.08 3.25
N GLN A 95 -5.66 6.36 2.26
CA GLN A 95 -4.89 6.97 1.16
C GLN A 95 -5.77 7.86 0.28
N VAL A 96 -7.02 7.44 0.01
CA VAL A 96 -8.01 8.26 -0.71
C VAL A 96 -8.31 9.55 0.07
N HIS A 97 -8.61 9.43 1.36
CA HIS A 97 -8.89 10.59 2.22
C HIS A 97 -7.71 11.57 2.22
N SER A 98 -6.51 11.10 2.50
CA SER A 98 -5.30 11.94 2.57
C SER A 98 -5.03 12.65 1.24
N ALA A 99 -5.17 11.96 0.12
CA ALA A 99 -4.97 12.56 -1.20
C ALA A 99 -6.01 13.64 -1.53
N LEU A 100 -7.29 13.41 -1.21
CA LEU A 100 -8.37 14.37 -1.43
C LEU A 100 -8.24 15.61 -0.54
N MET A 101 -7.76 15.43 0.69
CA MET A 101 -7.50 16.53 1.62
C MET A 101 -6.13 17.18 1.41
N ASN A 102 -5.32 16.67 0.47
CA ASN A 102 -3.92 17.09 0.26
C ASN A 102 -3.09 17.02 1.56
N GLU A 103 -3.37 16.01 2.36
CA GLU A 103 -2.67 15.74 3.61
C GLU A 103 -1.52 14.76 3.39
N LYS A 104 -0.49 14.91 4.22
CA LYS A 104 0.61 13.95 4.29
C LYS A 104 0.34 12.96 5.40
N TYR A 105 0.91 11.76 5.27
CA TYR A 105 0.95 10.82 6.37
C TYR A 105 1.54 11.46 7.63
N SER A 106 0.88 11.22 8.75
CA SER A 106 1.39 11.46 10.11
C SER A 106 0.86 10.35 11.03
N ASP A 107 1.60 10.05 12.09
CA ASP A 107 1.15 9.07 13.08
C ASP A 107 -0.22 9.47 13.66
N SER A 108 -0.44 10.76 13.89
CA SER A 108 -1.73 11.25 14.41
C SER A 108 -2.90 11.03 13.45
N SER A 109 -2.75 11.30 12.14
CA SER A 109 -3.81 11.05 11.17
C SER A 109 -4.06 9.55 10.96
N TRP A 110 -2.99 8.75 11.02
CA TRP A 110 -3.10 7.30 10.96
C TRP A 110 -3.86 6.72 12.16
N ILE A 111 -3.55 7.15 13.38
CA ILE A 111 -4.28 6.75 14.59
C ILE A 111 -5.77 7.13 14.53
N VAL A 112 -6.11 8.28 13.93
CA VAL A 112 -7.51 8.66 13.71
C VAL A 112 -8.20 7.66 12.77
N TRP A 113 -7.51 7.18 11.75
CA TRP A 113 -8.01 6.16 10.83
C TRP A 113 -8.20 4.82 11.55
N THR A 114 -7.18 4.28 12.21
CA THR A 114 -7.23 2.96 12.86
C THR A 114 -8.26 2.90 13.99
N LYS A 115 -8.51 4.03 14.67
CA LYS A 115 -9.58 4.15 15.67
C LYS A 115 -11.00 3.94 15.12
N ARG A 116 -11.19 4.02 13.81
CA ARG A 116 -12.51 3.75 13.20
C ARG A 116 -12.85 2.26 13.22
N VAL A 117 -11.85 1.39 13.27
CA VAL A 117 -12.03 -0.07 13.21
C VAL A 117 -12.86 -0.47 11.97
N ASP A 118 -12.51 0.08 10.81
CA ASP A 118 -13.37 0.05 9.62
C ASP A 118 -12.66 -0.50 8.37
N CYS A 119 -11.46 -1.08 8.52
CA CYS A 119 -10.74 -1.69 7.41
C CYS A 119 -11.48 -2.90 6.85
N ASP A 120 -11.51 -3.01 5.52
CA ASP A 120 -11.82 -4.27 4.85
C ASP A 120 -10.63 -5.24 4.90
N THR A 121 -10.84 -6.49 4.49
CA THR A 121 -9.78 -7.48 4.38
C THR A 121 -9.15 -7.49 2.99
N VAL A 122 -7.84 -7.76 2.92
CA VAL A 122 -7.18 -8.07 1.66
C VAL A 122 -7.71 -9.42 1.13
N PRO A 123 -8.07 -9.52 -0.17
CA PRO A 123 -8.67 -10.71 -0.74
C PRO A 123 -7.84 -11.99 -0.53
N GLY A 124 -8.46 -13.03 0.01
CA GLY A 124 -7.84 -14.32 0.26
C GLY A 124 -7.17 -14.47 1.63
N GLY A 125 -6.82 -13.36 2.32
CA GLY A 125 -6.09 -13.41 3.58
C GLY A 125 -6.82 -14.19 4.67
N LEU A 126 -8.04 -13.79 5.00
CA LEU A 126 -8.82 -14.49 6.02
C LEU A 126 -8.97 -15.99 5.76
N SER A 127 -9.25 -16.37 4.51
CA SER A 127 -9.38 -17.78 4.11
C SER A 127 -8.09 -18.56 4.32
N PHE A 128 -6.93 -17.95 3.97
CA PHE A 128 -5.64 -18.61 4.17
C PHE A 128 -5.30 -18.77 5.65
N PHE A 129 -5.40 -17.72 6.46
CA PHE A 129 -5.01 -17.79 7.87
C PHE A 129 -5.93 -18.71 8.68
N SER A 130 -7.24 -18.71 8.38
CA SER A 130 -8.17 -19.69 8.95
C SER A 130 -7.79 -21.13 8.58
N TYR A 131 -7.38 -21.34 7.32
CA TYR A 131 -6.87 -22.63 6.88
C TYR A 131 -5.58 -23.02 7.62
N ALA A 132 -4.59 -22.14 7.69
CA ALA A 132 -3.34 -22.40 8.38
C ALA A 132 -3.57 -22.82 9.84
N LYS A 133 -4.44 -22.09 10.55
CA LYS A 133 -4.84 -22.43 11.91
C LYS A 133 -5.52 -23.79 12.01
N SER A 134 -6.43 -24.12 11.09
CA SER A 134 -7.09 -25.44 11.05
C SER A 134 -6.13 -26.60 10.79
N ARG A 135 -4.94 -26.30 10.24
CA ARG A 135 -3.86 -27.26 9.97
C ARG A 135 -2.83 -27.32 11.11
N GLY A 136 -3.05 -26.57 12.20
CA GLY A 136 -2.20 -26.58 13.40
C GLY A 136 -1.03 -25.59 13.37
N ALA A 137 -1.01 -24.63 12.42
CA ALA A 137 -0.04 -23.56 12.44
C ALA A 137 -0.61 -22.36 13.23
N ASP A 138 0.18 -21.80 14.15
CA ASP A 138 -0.20 -20.60 14.88
C ASP A 138 0.05 -19.35 14.02
N VAL A 139 -0.81 -18.34 14.18
CA VAL A 139 -0.74 -17.08 13.41
C VAL A 139 -0.22 -15.97 14.31
N PHE A 140 0.87 -15.32 13.91
CA PHE A 140 1.42 -14.15 14.59
C PHE A 140 1.31 -12.91 13.68
N TYR A 141 0.91 -11.81 14.30
CA TYR A 141 0.73 -10.50 13.64
C TYR A 141 1.87 -9.59 14.08
N ILE A 142 2.79 -9.25 13.16
CA ILE A 142 3.92 -8.35 13.43
C ILE A 142 3.77 -7.08 12.58
N THR A 143 3.32 -6.01 13.18
CA THR A 143 2.97 -4.77 12.48
C THR A 143 3.80 -3.57 12.95
N ASN A 144 3.90 -2.54 12.12
CA ASN A 144 4.49 -1.26 12.47
C ASN A 144 3.47 -0.26 13.06
N ARG A 145 2.26 -0.68 13.33
CA ARG A 145 1.32 0.08 14.18
C ARG A 145 1.92 0.28 15.57
N LEU A 146 1.57 1.39 16.21
CA LEU A 146 2.09 1.77 17.52
C LEU A 146 1.35 1.02 18.65
N GLU A 147 1.98 0.95 19.81
CA GLU A 147 1.39 0.28 21.00
C GLU A 147 0.04 0.89 21.41
N GLU A 148 -0.15 2.20 21.22
CA GLU A 148 -1.42 2.88 21.48
C GLU A 148 -2.57 2.48 20.53
N GLU A 149 -2.27 1.75 19.45
CA GLU A 149 -3.25 1.21 18.49
C GLU A 149 -3.62 -0.25 18.77
N ARG A 150 -3.08 -0.86 19.84
CA ARG A 150 -3.25 -2.29 20.17
C ARG A 150 -4.71 -2.70 20.23
N GLU A 151 -5.51 -1.96 21.01
CA GLU A 151 -6.92 -2.30 21.22
C GLU A 151 -7.71 -2.26 19.92
N GLN A 152 -7.50 -1.22 19.12
CA GLN A 152 -8.19 -1.04 17.83
C GLN A 152 -7.76 -2.08 16.81
N THR A 153 -6.46 -2.39 16.78
CA THR A 153 -5.92 -3.44 15.90
C THR A 153 -6.51 -4.81 16.24
N LEU A 154 -6.60 -5.16 17.52
CA LEU A 154 -7.26 -6.40 17.94
C LEU A 154 -8.74 -6.41 17.56
N LYS A 155 -9.46 -5.29 17.73
CA LYS A 155 -10.87 -5.17 17.33
C LYS A 155 -11.06 -5.38 15.83
N GLU A 156 -10.17 -4.86 14.98
CA GLU A 156 -10.22 -5.08 13.54
C GLU A 156 -10.01 -6.55 13.18
N LEU A 157 -8.99 -7.18 13.74
CA LEU A 157 -8.73 -8.61 13.51
C LEU A 157 -9.88 -9.48 14.00
N GLN A 158 -10.42 -9.19 15.18
CA GLN A 158 -11.54 -9.93 15.79
C GLN A 158 -12.86 -9.71 15.03
N ARG A 159 -13.11 -8.50 14.53
CA ARG A 159 -14.29 -8.20 13.67
C ARG A 159 -14.39 -9.13 12.47
N TRP A 160 -13.24 -9.48 11.88
CA TRP A 160 -13.15 -10.36 10.73
C TRP A 160 -12.93 -11.84 11.11
N ASN A 161 -12.86 -12.17 12.41
CA ASN A 161 -12.56 -13.50 12.92
C ASN A 161 -11.20 -14.05 12.43
N PHE A 162 -10.16 -13.21 12.35
CA PHE A 162 -8.83 -13.70 12.13
C PHE A 162 -8.39 -14.58 13.30
N PRO A 163 -7.77 -15.76 13.03
CA PRO A 163 -7.36 -16.68 14.09
C PRO A 163 -6.25 -16.06 14.95
N ASP A 164 -6.17 -16.50 16.20
CA ASP A 164 -5.17 -16.05 17.16
C ASP A 164 -5.12 -14.52 17.37
N ALA A 165 -6.21 -13.79 17.12
CA ALA A 165 -6.32 -12.35 17.33
C ALA A 165 -6.36 -12.01 18.83
N SER A 166 -5.20 -12.10 19.48
CA SER A 166 -4.99 -11.92 20.93
C SER A 166 -3.73 -11.13 21.24
N ASN A 167 -3.58 -10.69 22.49
CA ASN A 167 -2.39 -9.96 22.91
C ASN A 167 -1.09 -10.74 22.74
N ASP A 168 -1.13 -12.06 22.93
CA ASP A 168 0.06 -12.92 22.86
C ASP A 168 0.56 -13.11 21.42
N HIS A 169 -0.32 -12.93 20.43
CA HIS A 169 -0.02 -13.11 19.02
C HIS A 169 0.12 -11.79 18.26
N LEU A 170 -0.17 -10.63 18.87
CA LEU A 170 -0.03 -9.31 18.27
C LEU A 170 1.22 -8.59 18.78
N ILE A 171 2.20 -8.40 17.91
CA ILE A 171 3.48 -7.77 18.24
C ILE A 171 3.60 -6.46 17.46
N LEU A 172 3.44 -5.34 18.18
CA LEU A 172 3.47 -3.99 17.62
C LEU A 172 4.88 -3.40 17.61
N LYS A 173 5.03 -2.26 16.96
CA LYS A 173 6.27 -1.49 16.94
C LYS A 173 6.52 -0.84 18.32
N THR A 174 7.70 -1.07 18.88
CA THR A 174 8.13 -0.41 20.12
C THR A 174 9.20 0.66 19.86
N THR A 175 10.34 0.30 19.28
CA THR A 175 11.49 1.21 19.16
C THR A 175 11.88 1.52 17.72
N GLY A 176 11.70 0.59 16.81
CA GLY A 176 12.09 0.74 15.39
C GLY A 176 11.16 0.01 14.45
N SER A 177 11.19 0.38 13.16
CA SER A 177 10.36 -0.26 12.15
C SER A 177 10.82 -1.67 11.75
N GLY A 178 12.09 -2.03 12.01
CA GLY A 178 12.63 -3.36 11.70
C GLY A 178 11.88 -4.48 12.41
N LYS A 179 11.45 -5.49 11.67
CA LYS A 179 10.66 -6.62 12.21
C LYS A 179 11.50 -7.81 12.68
N GLU A 180 12.80 -7.85 12.36
CA GLU A 180 13.69 -8.98 12.70
C GLU A 180 13.72 -9.32 14.20
N PRO A 181 13.90 -8.34 15.12
CA PRO A 181 13.91 -8.66 16.55
C PRO A 181 12.58 -9.24 17.05
N ARG A 182 11.45 -8.79 16.47
CA ARG A 182 10.11 -9.27 16.79
C ARG A 182 9.86 -10.69 16.28
N ARG A 183 10.35 -11.02 15.06
CA ARG A 183 10.36 -12.40 14.55
C ARG A 183 11.23 -13.33 15.39
N ALA A 184 12.37 -12.84 15.88
CA ALA A 184 13.25 -13.62 16.74
C ALA A 184 12.58 -14.05 18.05
N VAL A 185 11.64 -13.24 18.58
CA VAL A 185 10.84 -13.63 19.76
C VAL A 185 9.96 -14.83 19.43
N VAL A 186 9.23 -14.79 18.32
CA VAL A 186 8.39 -15.92 17.87
C VAL A 186 9.24 -17.18 17.62
N ALA A 187 10.42 -17.02 17.01
CA ALA A 187 11.31 -18.12 16.69
C ALA A 187 11.90 -18.84 17.94
N GLN A 188 11.81 -18.26 19.13
CA GLN A 188 12.20 -18.96 20.36
C GLN A 188 11.31 -20.17 20.65
N THR A 189 10.03 -20.06 20.34
CA THR A 189 9.01 -21.07 20.66
C THR A 189 8.46 -21.79 19.43
N HIS A 190 8.56 -21.22 18.24
CA HIS A 190 7.95 -21.73 17.01
C HIS A 190 8.96 -21.83 15.87
N ASP A 191 8.68 -22.74 14.93
CA ASP A 191 9.32 -22.75 13.63
C ASP A 191 8.52 -21.83 12.67
N ILE A 192 9.07 -20.66 12.36
CA ILE A 192 8.45 -19.71 11.42
C ILE A 192 8.63 -20.26 10.00
N VAL A 193 7.56 -20.78 9.43
CA VAL A 193 7.58 -21.45 8.13
C VAL A 193 7.25 -20.52 6.96
N MET A 194 6.45 -19.48 7.20
CA MET A 194 6.09 -18.47 6.19
C MET A 194 6.01 -17.08 6.78
N LEU A 195 6.34 -16.10 5.94
CA LEU A 195 6.23 -14.67 6.22
C LEU A 195 5.34 -14.03 5.14
N PHE A 196 4.43 -13.16 5.56
CA PHE A 196 3.52 -12.43 4.68
C PHE A 196 3.73 -10.93 4.86
N GLY A 197 3.77 -10.19 3.77
CA GLY A 197 3.94 -8.74 3.79
C GLY A 197 3.78 -8.12 2.41
N ASP A 198 3.53 -6.83 2.38
CA ASP A 198 3.51 -6.00 1.17
C ASP A 198 4.87 -5.32 0.93
N ASN A 199 5.72 -5.32 1.95
CA ASN A 199 7.03 -4.68 1.91
C ASN A 199 8.15 -5.70 2.17
N LEU A 200 9.27 -5.63 1.44
CA LEU A 200 10.37 -6.59 1.58
C LEU A 200 11.00 -6.59 2.98
N SER A 201 10.92 -5.50 3.74
CA SER A 201 11.34 -5.42 5.14
C SER A 201 10.51 -6.31 6.08
N ASP A 202 9.34 -6.76 5.65
CA ASP A 202 8.53 -7.73 6.41
C ASP A 202 9.17 -9.11 6.45
N PHE A 203 10.03 -9.43 5.49
CA PHE A 203 10.65 -10.74 5.34
C PHE A 203 12.02 -10.85 5.99
N SER A 204 12.89 -9.85 5.79
CA SER A 204 14.24 -9.89 6.32
C SER A 204 14.86 -8.50 6.43
N ALA A 205 15.67 -8.30 7.47
CA ALA A 205 16.43 -7.06 7.67
C ALA A 205 17.44 -6.75 6.54
N VAL A 206 17.78 -7.72 5.70
CA VAL A 206 18.67 -7.49 4.54
C VAL A 206 18.05 -6.53 3.51
N PHE A 207 16.74 -6.31 3.57
CA PHE A 207 16.02 -5.38 2.71
C PHE A 207 15.84 -3.98 3.33
N ASP A 208 16.14 -3.82 4.63
CA ASP A 208 15.84 -2.59 5.36
C ASP A 208 16.69 -1.44 4.83
N LYS A 209 16.02 -0.35 4.44
CA LYS A 209 16.63 0.93 4.01
C LYS A 209 17.78 0.79 3.02
N GLN A 210 17.73 -0.20 2.13
CA GLN A 210 18.75 -0.40 1.11
C GLN A 210 18.57 0.57 -0.06
N PRO A 211 19.67 1.01 -0.69
CA PRO A 211 19.61 1.70 -1.99
C PRO A 211 19.02 0.79 -3.07
N LEU A 212 18.47 1.39 -4.14
CA LEU A 212 17.75 0.68 -5.20
C LEU A 212 18.53 -0.50 -5.78
N ASP A 213 19.79 -0.29 -6.18
CA ASP A 213 20.59 -1.33 -6.82
C ASP A 213 20.87 -2.50 -5.88
N LYS A 214 21.19 -2.20 -4.61
CA LYS A 214 21.42 -3.22 -3.61
C LYS A 214 20.12 -3.97 -3.27
N ARG A 215 18.97 -3.26 -3.13
CA ARG A 215 17.69 -3.89 -2.90
C ARG A 215 17.31 -4.83 -4.04
N ASN A 216 17.51 -4.40 -5.30
CA ASN A 216 17.29 -5.23 -6.48
C ASN A 216 18.22 -6.45 -6.53
N ALA A 217 19.50 -6.30 -6.21
CA ALA A 217 20.45 -7.42 -6.14
C ALA A 217 20.02 -8.41 -5.06
N THR A 218 19.74 -7.95 -3.83
CA THR A 218 19.27 -8.78 -2.74
C THR A 218 17.97 -9.52 -3.09
N THR A 219 17.06 -8.87 -3.83
CA THR A 219 15.82 -9.51 -4.30
C THR A 219 16.12 -10.67 -5.27
N ARG A 220 17.03 -10.48 -6.22
CA ARG A 220 17.47 -11.56 -7.13
C ARG A 220 18.14 -12.71 -6.39
N ASP A 221 19.03 -12.40 -5.45
CA ASP A 221 19.77 -13.40 -4.67
C ASP A 221 18.84 -14.26 -3.80
N ASN A 222 17.69 -13.74 -3.42
CA ASN A 222 16.66 -14.42 -2.62
C ASN A 222 15.44 -14.88 -3.47
N ALA A 223 15.54 -14.91 -4.80
CA ALA A 223 14.42 -15.15 -5.69
C ALA A 223 13.65 -16.46 -5.36
N THR A 224 14.34 -17.51 -4.92
CA THR A 224 13.73 -18.80 -4.58
C THR A 224 12.89 -18.78 -3.30
N LEU A 225 13.03 -17.75 -2.46
CA LEU A 225 12.23 -17.60 -1.24
C LEU A 225 10.85 -16.98 -1.53
N PHE A 226 10.72 -16.23 -2.62
CA PHE A 226 9.44 -15.65 -2.99
C PHE A 226 8.51 -16.71 -3.55
N GLY A 227 7.31 -16.78 -2.97
CA GLY A 227 6.33 -17.82 -3.28
C GLY A 227 6.56 -19.14 -2.52
N THR A 228 7.63 -19.24 -1.72
CA THR A 228 7.86 -20.39 -0.83
C THR A 228 7.78 -19.98 0.65
N LYS A 229 8.77 -19.26 1.15
CA LYS A 229 8.81 -18.74 2.53
C LYS A 229 8.30 -17.30 2.62
N PHE A 230 8.52 -16.49 1.58
CA PHE A 230 8.15 -15.09 1.50
C PHE A 230 6.96 -14.93 0.56
N ILE A 231 5.81 -14.54 1.10
CA ILE A 231 4.57 -14.33 0.37
C ILE A 231 4.31 -12.84 0.27
N VAL A 232 4.56 -12.29 -0.91
CA VAL A 232 4.46 -10.85 -1.17
C VAL A 232 3.04 -10.50 -1.60
N LEU A 233 2.43 -9.54 -0.95
CA LEU A 233 1.16 -8.93 -1.36
C LEU A 233 1.45 -7.63 -2.13
N PRO A 234 0.63 -7.28 -3.15
CA PRO A 234 0.88 -6.09 -3.95
C PRO A 234 0.45 -4.81 -3.21
N ASN A 235 1.37 -3.86 -3.05
CA ASN A 235 1.10 -2.49 -2.60
C ASN A 235 1.84 -1.48 -3.48
N VAL A 236 1.08 -0.64 -4.19
CA VAL A 236 1.61 0.44 -5.05
C VAL A 236 1.34 1.83 -4.48
N MET A 237 0.76 1.92 -3.27
CA MET A 237 0.40 3.20 -2.65
C MET A 237 1.57 3.82 -1.89
N TYR A 238 2.30 3.01 -1.14
CA TYR A 238 3.43 3.44 -0.31
C TYR A 238 4.34 2.26 0.06
N GLY A 239 5.48 2.55 0.65
CA GLY A 239 6.40 1.53 1.18
C GLY A 239 7.87 1.94 1.01
N ASP A 240 8.77 1.07 1.45
CA ASP A 240 10.21 1.28 1.29
C ASP A 240 10.63 1.42 -0.19
N TRP A 241 9.87 0.83 -1.11
CA TRP A 241 10.11 0.95 -2.54
C TRP A 241 10.01 2.41 -3.03
N GLU A 242 9.12 3.21 -2.44
CA GLU A 242 9.00 4.63 -2.72
C GLU A 242 10.09 5.41 -1.97
N GLY A 243 10.27 5.14 -0.67
CA GLY A 243 11.24 5.82 0.17
C GLY A 243 12.67 5.75 -0.37
N MET A 244 13.08 4.61 -0.92
CA MET A 244 14.42 4.44 -1.49
C MET A 244 14.68 5.32 -2.71
N LEU A 245 13.66 5.70 -3.49
CA LEU A 245 13.81 6.53 -4.69
C LEU A 245 14.42 7.90 -4.36
N TYR A 246 14.13 8.44 -3.18
CA TYR A 246 14.70 9.68 -2.66
C TYR A 246 15.58 9.46 -1.42
N GLN A 247 16.18 8.26 -1.30
CA GLN A 247 17.13 7.88 -0.25
C GLN A 247 16.56 8.07 1.16
N TYR A 248 15.27 7.77 1.36
CA TYR A 248 14.54 7.90 2.63
C TYR A 248 14.55 9.32 3.23
N LYS A 249 14.86 10.36 2.42
CA LYS A 249 14.80 11.76 2.84
C LYS A 249 13.36 12.26 2.86
N HIS A 250 12.56 11.76 3.79
CA HIS A 250 11.12 12.02 3.87
C HIS A 250 10.76 13.50 4.07
N THR A 251 11.69 14.30 4.60
CA THR A 251 11.51 15.75 4.82
C THR A 251 11.62 16.61 3.56
N LEU A 252 12.08 16.03 2.42
CA LEU A 252 12.15 16.77 1.17
C LEU A 252 10.78 17.30 0.73
N PRO A 253 10.74 18.52 0.13
CA PRO A 253 9.52 19.03 -0.47
C PRO A 253 8.97 18.08 -1.55
N PRO A 254 7.65 17.94 -1.70
CA PRO A 254 7.04 17.04 -2.70
C PRO A 254 7.56 17.27 -4.12
N ALA A 255 7.67 18.51 -4.57
CA ALA A 255 8.19 18.82 -5.91
C ALA A 255 9.66 18.37 -6.10
N THR A 256 10.47 18.36 -5.03
CA THR A 256 11.83 17.85 -5.08
C THR A 256 11.85 16.33 -5.21
N LYS A 257 11.00 15.65 -4.44
CA LYS A 257 10.84 14.20 -4.57
C LYS A 257 10.39 13.81 -5.98
N ASP A 258 9.40 14.50 -6.53
CA ASP A 258 8.93 14.26 -7.90
C ASP A 258 10.04 14.43 -8.93
N SER A 259 10.85 15.49 -8.80
CA SER A 259 11.98 15.72 -9.70
C SER A 259 12.99 14.56 -9.66
N ILE A 260 13.32 14.07 -8.46
CA ILE A 260 14.22 12.93 -8.26
C ILE A 260 13.64 11.68 -8.90
N ILE A 261 12.37 11.37 -8.63
CA ILE A 261 11.68 10.19 -9.16
C ILE A 261 11.68 10.23 -10.69
N ILE A 262 11.18 11.34 -11.27
CA ILE A 262 11.04 11.48 -12.72
C ILE A 262 12.41 11.42 -13.44
N SER A 263 13.46 11.96 -12.83
CA SER A 263 14.80 11.90 -13.41
C SER A 263 15.38 10.49 -13.47
N GLY A 264 14.96 9.59 -12.59
CA GLY A 264 15.38 8.19 -12.54
C GLY A 264 14.60 7.26 -13.49
N LEU A 265 13.52 7.73 -14.11
CA LEU A 265 12.72 6.92 -15.02
C LEU A 265 13.33 6.87 -16.43
N LYS A 266 13.27 5.69 -17.06
CA LYS A 266 13.58 5.57 -18.49
C LYS A 266 12.54 6.34 -19.31
N LYS A 267 13.06 7.12 -20.25
CA LYS A 267 12.26 7.86 -21.24
C LYS A 267 12.64 7.37 -22.63
N TYR A 268 11.75 7.48 -23.60
CA TYR A 268 12.01 7.21 -25.00
C TYR A 268 12.40 8.50 -25.73
#